data_1a458fac0556fa7e1de84304c7c94528
#
_entry.id   1a458fac0556fa7e1de84304c7c94528
#
_cell.length_a   1.000
_cell.length_b   1.000
_cell.length_c   1.000
_cell.angle_alpha   90.00
_cell.angle_beta   90.00
_cell.angle_gamma   90.00
#
_symmetry.space_group_name_H-M   'P 1'
#
loop_
_entity.id
_entity.type
_entity.pdbx_description
1 polymer ?
#
loop_
_entity_poly.entity_id
_entity_poly.type
_entity_poly.pdbx_seq_one_letter_code
_entity_poly.pdbx_strand_id
1 'polypeptide(L)'
;NGLSRRYGLSFSVSGIEHGLAYRALSDGVIDVTDAYSTDGELERYDLVLLNDSLSFFPTYFAVPLVRASWASDKENASILRVIEKLSGEIDDATMRSLNAQVVSEGITYQRVARAFVLQKGFVADGVIEAEKESVLRDILSDLGRNLIRHLELTGLALFFGTFFGLAISLFAYDKAGISKIVLSLCGLLQTIPSLALLAIMIPIFGIGFLPAVIALFLYSLLPIVRNTLTALTTIDPVLVSVSDALGMTKWQQMRLVKLPLSAPAIFAGIRTAAVISIGTATLAAFIGAGGLGDPIVVGLSLSDMNLILQGAIPAALLALLTEYCFGKAESAVSSRYRKVS
;
A
#
# COMPACT_ATOMS: atom_id res chain seq x y z
N ASN A 1 34.61 -0.91 0.87
CA ASN A 1 33.84 -2.12 0.83
C ASN A 1 34.56 -3.24 1.60
N GLY A 2 33.88 -3.93 2.53
CA GLY A 2 34.47 -4.97 3.38
C GLY A 2 34.88 -6.20 2.57
N LEU A 3 34.01 -6.65 1.66
CA LEU A 3 34.22 -7.81 0.81
C LEU A 3 35.46 -7.64 -0.08
N SER A 4 35.57 -6.48 -0.77
CA SER A 4 36.71 -6.19 -1.65
C SER A 4 38.04 -6.25 -0.89
N ARG A 5 38.08 -5.74 0.34
CA ARG A 5 39.29 -5.82 1.19
C ARG A 5 39.60 -7.24 1.66
N ARG A 6 38.55 -8.02 2.01
CA ARG A 6 38.75 -9.39 2.54
C ARG A 6 39.28 -10.34 1.46
N TYR A 7 38.76 -10.21 0.25
CA TYR A 7 39.07 -11.07 -0.88
C TYR A 7 40.12 -10.47 -1.86
N GLY A 8 40.62 -9.25 -1.61
CA GLY A 8 41.58 -8.58 -2.49
C GLY A 8 41.03 -8.22 -3.86
N LEU A 9 39.72 -7.97 -3.94
CA LEU A 9 39.04 -7.72 -5.21
C LEU A 9 39.14 -6.24 -5.61
N SER A 10 39.43 -5.99 -6.90
CA SER A 10 39.51 -4.66 -7.50
C SER A 10 38.44 -4.49 -8.57
N PHE A 11 37.19 -4.24 -8.16
CA PHE A 11 36.08 -3.95 -9.08
C PHE A 11 35.25 -2.76 -8.58
N SER A 12 34.51 -2.15 -9.49
CA SER A 12 33.53 -1.11 -9.14
C SER A 12 32.28 -1.76 -8.56
N VAL A 13 31.78 -1.19 -7.45
CA VAL A 13 30.55 -1.67 -6.80
C VAL A 13 29.43 -0.67 -7.09
N SER A 14 28.31 -1.15 -7.60
CA SER A 14 27.07 -0.39 -7.74
C SER A 14 25.95 -1.02 -6.91
N GLY A 15 25.08 -0.20 -6.31
CA GLY A 15 23.88 -0.68 -5.63
C GLY A 15 22.78 -0.91 -6.66
N ILE A 16 22.30 -2.14 -6.75
CA ILE A 16 21.14 -2.53 -7.56
C ILE A 16 20.13 -3.18 -6.62
N GLU A 17 18.85 -3.02 -6.88
CA GLU A 17 17.80 -3.73 -6.13
C GLU A 17 17.99 -5.24 -6.35
N HIS A 18 17.85 -6.02 -5.25
CA HIS A 18 18.24 -7.43 -5.20
C HIS A 18 17.61 -8.29 -6.31
N GLY A 19 16.29 -8.19 -6.52
CA GLY A 19 15.60 -8.96 -7.55
C GLY A 19 15.98 -8.57 -8.99
N LEU A 20 16.40 -7.33 -9.22
CA LEU A 20 16.85 -6.87 -10.54
C LEU A 20 18.30 -7.30 -10.84
N ALA A 21 19.11 -7.59 -9.81
CA ALA A 21 20.50 -7.98 -9.95
C ALA A 21 20.65 -9.30 -10.70
N TYR A 22 19.77 -10.28 -10.47
CA TYR A 22 19.78 -11.58 -11.16
C TYR A 22 19.59 -11.44 -12.67
N ARG A 23 18.65 -10.59 -13.07
CA ARG A 23 18.43 -10.29 -14.49
C ARG A 23 19.61 -9.56 -15.09
N ALA A 24 20.15 -8.56 -14.40
CA ALA A 24 21.32 -7.81 -14.87
C ALA A 24 22.55 -8.73 -15.04
N LEU A 25 22.71 -9.74 -14.17
CA LEU A 25 23.76 -10.77 -14.30
C LEU A 25 23.50 -11.68 -15.50
N SER A 26 22.27 -12.15 -15.68
CA SER A 26 21.87 -12.98 -16.84
C SER A 26 22.01 -12.25 -18.16
N ASP A 27 21.70 -10.95 -18.20
CA ASP A 27 21.81 -10.10 -19.38
C ASP A 27 23.28 -9.62 -19.65
N GLY A 28 24.25 -10.00 -18.79
CA GLY A 28 25.67 -9.63 -18.90
C GLY A 28 25.95 -8.15 -18.63
N VAL A 29 25.06 -7.46 -17.92
CA VAL A 29 25.23 -6.05 -17.52
C VAL A 29 26.16 -5.93 -16.31
N ILE A 30 26.19 -6.95 -15.47
CA ILE A 30 27.11 -7.12 -14.33
C ILE A 30 27.71 -8.52 -14.38
N ASP A 31 28.88 -8.71 -13.76
CA ASP A 31 29.60 -9.97 -13.77
C ASP A 31 29.40 -10.79 -12.50
N VAL A 32 29.12 -10.14 -11.37
CA VAL A 32 28.98 -10.74 -10.04
C VAL A 32 27.99 -9.95 -9.21
N THR A 33 27.19 -10.64 -8.41
CA THR A 33 26.30 -10.03 -7.40
C THR A 33 26.36 -10.84 -6.10
N ASP A 34 25.95 -10.22 -5.00
CA ASP A 34 25.64 -10.94 -3.77
C ASP A 34 24.25 -11.61 -3.88
N ALA A 35 24.11 -12.77 -3.27
CA ALA A 35 22.89 -13.58 -3.32
C ALA A 35 22.72 -14.37 -2.02
N TYR A 36 21.48 -14.74 -1.72
CA TYR A 36 21.23 -15.77 -0.72
C TYR A 36 21.31 -17.16 -1.38
N SER A 37 21.95 -18.12 -0.70
CA SER A 37 22.08 -19.49 -1.22
C SER A 37 20.75 -20.22 -1.45
N THR A 38 19.66 -19.66 -0.91
CA THR A 38 18.31 -20.18 -0.98
C THR A 38 17.43 -19.50 -2.03
N ASP A 39 17.95 -18.52 -2.77
CA ASP A 39 17.18 -17.79 -3.77
C ASP A 39 16.80 -18.66 -4.97
N GLY A 40 15.51 -18.68 -5.31
CA GLY A 40 15.00 -19.49 -6.43
C GLY A 40 15.47 -19.01 -7.80
N GLU A 41 15.86 -17.73 -7.91
CA GLU A 41 16.45 -17.11 -9.10
C GLU A 41 17.74 -17.77 -9.53
N LEU A 42 18.50 -18.39 -8.62
CA LEU A 42 19.73 -19.13 -8.93
C LEU A 42 19.45 -20.29 -9.88
N GLU A 43 18.36 -21.03 -9.67
CA GLU A 43 17.93 -22.09 -10.58
C GLU A 43 17.30 -21.54 -11.86
N ARG A 44 16.50 -20.48 -11.74
CA ARG A 44 15.81 -19.84 -12.87
C ARG A 44 16.77 -19.31 -13.93
N TYR A 45 17.88 -18.72 -13.52
CA TYR A 45 18.85 -18.08 -14.42
C TYR A 45 20.12 -18.91 -14.64
N ASP A 46 20.14 -20.15 -14.15
CA ASP A 46 21.31 -21.07 -14.23
C ASP A 46 22.60 -20.41 -13.74
N LEU A 47 22.56 -19.83 -12.54
CA LEU A 47 23.66 -19.07 -11.97
C LEU A 47 24.54 -19.94 -11.10
N VAL A 48 25.85 -19.62 -11.08
CA VAL A 48 26.85 -20.34 -10.29
C VAL A 48 27.09 -19.64 -8.96
N LEU A 49 26.89 -20.35 -7.86
CA LEU A 49 27.26 -19.89 -6.53
C LEU A 49 28.74 -20.01 -6.31
N LEU A 50 29.40 -18.92 -5.95
CA LEU A 50 30.77 -18.89 -5.50
C LEU A 50 30.85 -19.21 -4.01
N ASN A 51 31.81 -20.04 -3.62
CA ASN A 51 32.00 -20.41 -2.22
C ASN A 51 32.69 -19.28 -1.43
N ASP A 52 32.10 -18.86 -0.32
CA ASP A 52 32.68 -17.91 0.64
C ASP A 52 33.78 -18.57 1.48
N SER A 53 34.90 -18.86 0.86
CA SER A 53 36.01 -19.58 1.47
C SER A 53 36.67 -18.85 2.65
N LEU A 54 36.50 -17.53 2.77
CA LEU A 54 37.03 -16.71 3.86
C LEU A 54 35.96 -16.38 4.93
N SER A 55 34.77 -16.96 4.83
CA SER A 55 33.65 -16.75 5.77
C SER A 55 33.39 -15.25 6.05
N PHE A 56 33.28 -14.47 4.98
CA PHE A 56 32.98 -13.04 5.07
C PHE A 56 31.53 -12.80 5.46
N PHE A 57 30.61 -13.55 4.87
CA PHE A 57 29.20 -13.45 5.17
C PHE A 57 28.85 -14.24 6.44
N PRO A 58 28.09 -13.65 7.37
CA PRO A 58 27.59 -14.40 8.52
C PRO A 58 26.61 -15.49 8.06
N THR A 59 26.53 -16.57 8.81
CA THR A 59 25.55 -17.61 8.56
C THR A 59 24.16 -17.10 8.94
N TYR A 60 23.22 -17.18 8.01
CA TYR A 60 21.82 -16.81 8.20
C TYR A 60 20.97 -18.08 8.27
N PHE A 61 20.28 -18.27 9.38
CA PHE A 61 19.33 -19.36 9.52
C PHE A 61 17.91 -18.82 9.51
N ALA A 62 17.01 -19.44 8.76
CA ALA A 62 15.60 -19.26 8.93
C ALA A 62 15.16 -19.89 10.26
N VAL A 63 14.59 -19.09 11.15
CA VAL A 63 14.13 -19.56 12.45
C VAL A 63 12.68 -19.13 12.72
N PRO A 64 11.84 -19.99 13.29
CA PRO A 64 10.54 -19.58 13.78
C PRO A 64 10.68 -18.59 14.94
N LEU A 65 10.12 -17.39 14.80
CA LEU A 65 10.14 -16.38 15.84
C LEU A 65 8.77 -16.30 16.51
N VAL A 66 8.73 -16.58 17.81
CA VAL A 66 7.50 -16.52 18.58
C VAL A 66 7.66 -15.60 19.80
N ARG A 67 6.55 -15.03 20.27
CA ARG A 67 6.56 -14.21 21.49
C ARG A 67 6.87 -15.10 22.70
N ALA A 68 7.77 -14.68 23.59
CA ALA A 68 8.17 -15.46 24.76
C ALA A 68 6.97 -15.82 25.67
N SER A 69 6.03 -14.89 25.89
CA SER A 69 4.82 -15.16 26.67
C SER A 69 3.92 -16.22 26.02
N TRP A 70 3.84 -16.25 24.69
CA TRP A 70 3.09 -17.27 23.96
C TRP A 70 3.78 -18.63 24.02
N ALA A 71 5.12 -18.67 23.91
CA ALA A 71 5.89 -19.91 24.01
C ALA A 71 5.86 -20.54 25.40
N SER A 72 5.71 -19.72 26.46
CA SER A 72 5.64 -20.19 27.85
C SER A 72 4.26 -20.73 28.22
N ASP A 73 3.25 -20.55 27.39
CA ASP A 73 1.89 -21.05 27.66
C ASP A 73 1.83 -22.55 27.36
N LYS A 74 1.34 -23.32 28.35
CA LYS A 74 1.20 -24.78 28.24
C LYS A 74 0.25 -25.22 27.11
N GLU A 75 -0.74 -24.42 26.79
CA GLU A 75 -1.68 -24.71 25.71
C GLU A 75 -0.99 -24.71 24.34
N ASN A 76 0.07 -23.93 24.19
CA ASN A 76 0.83 -23.82 22.94
C ASN A 76 1.97 -24.85 22.80
N ALA A 77 2.24 -25.63 23.83
CA ALA A 77 3.35 -26.62 23.84
C ALA A 77 3.22 -27.70 22.75
N SER A 78 2.00 -28.06 22.35
CA SER A 78 1.73 -28.99 21.26
C SER A 78 2.11 -28.39 19.89
N ILE A 79 1.79 -27.11 19.69
CA ILE A 79 2.09 -26.37 18.45
C ILE A 79 3.61 -26.19 18.33
N LEU A 80 4.29 -25.80 19.40
CA LEU A 80 5.75 -25.67 19.41
C LEU A 80 6.45 -26.97 19.00
N ARG A 81 6.02 -28.12 19.54
CA ARG A 81 6.58 -29.43 19.14
C ARG A 81 6.37 -29.76 17.66
N VAL A 82 5.29 -29.28 17.04
CA VAL A 82 5.07 -29.46 15.60
C VAL A 82 6.02 -28.56 14.81
N ILE A 83 6.20 -27.31 15.23
CA ILE A 83 7.12 -26.36 14.60
C ILE A 83 8.57 -26.87 14.71
N GLU A 84 8.96 -27.40 15.87
CA GLU A 84 10.29 -27.95 16.11
C GLU A 84 10.65 -29.13 15.19
N LYS A 85 9.67 -29.89 14.69
CA LYS A 85 9.91 -30.97 13.71
C LYS A 85 10.50 -30.48 12.39
N LEU A 86 10.34 -29.19 12.05
CA LEU A 86 10.93 -28.58 10.85
C LEU A 86 12.44 -28.36 11.01
N SER A 87 12.98 -28.45 12.23
CA SER A 87 14.40 -28.19 12.50
C SER A 87 15.30 -29.18 11.77
N GLY A 88 16.16 -28.69 10.89
CA GLY A 88 17.09 -29.49 10.10
C GLY A 88 16.48 -30.21 8.90
N GLU A 89 15.16 -30.07 8.65
CA GLU A 89 14.49 -30.73 7.53
C GLU A 89 14.57 -29.94 6.20
N ILE A 90 15.02 -28.70 6.27
CA ILE A 90 15.11 -27.80 5.11
C ILE A 90 16.55 -27.29 5.05
N ASP A 91 17.36 -27.87 4.18
CA ASP A 91 18.68 -27.35 3.82
C ASP A 91 18.58 -26.30 2.69
N ASP A 92 19.70 -25.65 2.36
CA ASP A 92 19.78 -24.61 1.34
C ASP A 92 19.27 -25.09 -0.03
N ALA A 93 19.60 -26.31 -0.41
CA ALA A 93 19.19 -26.87 -1.71
C ALA A 93 17.67 -27.12 -1.74
N THR A 94 17.12 -27.68 -0.66
CA THR A 94 15.68 -27.88 -0.51
C THR A 94 14.94 -26.54 -0.55
N MET A 95 15.39 -25.55 0.23
CA MET A 95 14.74 -24.24 0.25
C MET A 95 14.82 -23.56 -1.11
N ARG A 96 15.95 -23.62 -1.80
CA ARG A 96 16.13 -23.08 -3.16
C ARG A 96 15.14 -23.70 -4.14
N SER A 97 15.00 -25.03 -4.12
CA SER A 97 14.04 -25.73 -4.98
C SER A 97 12.58 -25.36 -4.66
N LEU A 98 12.23 -25.21 -3.37
CA LEU A 98 10.90 -24.74 -2.98
C LEU A 98 10.64 -23.31 -3.45
N ASN A 99 11.63 -22.42 -3.32
CA ASN A 99 11.53 -21.03 -3.80
C ASN A 99 11.46 -20.97 -5.33
N ALA A 100 12.23 -21.81 -6.04
CA ALA A 100 12.19 -21.88 -7.51
C ALA A 100 10.80 -22.27 -8.04
N GLN A 101 10.09 -23.19 -7.37
CA GLN A 101 8.72 -23.54 -7.75
C GLN A 101 7.77 -22.32 -7.66
N VAL A 102 7.97 -21.43 -6.68
CA VAL A 102 7.19 -20.19 -6.58
C VAL A 102 7.60 -19.20 -7.67
N VAL A 103 8.90 -18.91 -7.78
CA VAL A 103 9.43 -17.83 -8.65
C VAL A 103 9.38 -18.20 -10.14
N SER A 104 9.68 -19.47 -10.48
CA SER A 104 9.78 -19.92 -11.87
C SER A 104 8.50 -20.55 -12.42
N GLU A 105 7.81 -21.32 -11.56
CA GLU A 105 6.61 -22.06 -11.97
C GLU A 105 5.31 -21.35 -11.60
N GLY A 106 5.38 -20.26 -10.81
CA GLY A 106 4.23 -19.48 -10.38
C GLY A 106 3.30 -20.23 -9.42
N ILE A 107 3.81 -21.27 -8.75
CA ILE A 107 3.04 -22.01 -7.75
C ILE A 107 2.94 -21.19 -6.48
N THR A 108 1.76 -21.10 -5.87
CA THR A 108 1.59 -20.34 -4.62
C THR A 108 2.38 -20.94 -3.46
N TYR A 109 2.85 -20.09 -2.55
CA TYR A 109 3.57 -20.53 -1.33
C TYR A 109 2.80 -21.60 -0.55
N GLN A 110 1.48 -21.44 -0.42
CA GLN A 110 0.63 -22.40 0.28
C GLN A 110 0.69 -23.78 -0.36
N ARG A 111 0.68 -23.85 -1.69
CA ARG A 111 0.75 -25.14 -2.43
C ARG A 111 2.11 -25.78 -2.30
N VAL A 112 3.19 -24.99 -2.45
CA VAL A 112 4.57 -25.49 -2.30
C VAL A 112 4.80 -25.98 -0.86
N ALA A 113 4.45 -25.17 0.15
CA ALA A 113 4.59 -25.54 1.56
C ALA A 113 3.76 -26.79 1.89
N ARG A 114 2.53 -26.89 1.37
CA ARG A 114 1.66 -28.04 1.56
C ARG A 114 2.24 -29.31 0.95
N ALA A 115 2.74 -29.23 -0.28
CA ALA A 115 3.39 -30.36 -0.93
C ALA A 115 4.60 -30.85 -0.11
N PHE A 116 5.40 -29.91 0.42
CA PHE A 116 6.55 -30.21 1.27
C PHE A 116 6.13 -30.92 2.57
N VAL A 117 5.15 -30.40 3.31
CA VAL A 117 4.75 -31.02 4.59
C VAL A 117 4.09 -32.38 4.41
N LEU A 118 3.42 -32.62 3.24
CA LEU A 118 2.92 -33.92 2.85
C LEU A 118 4.06 -34.90 2.55
N GLN A 119 4.99 -34.49 1.70
CA GLN A 119 6.14 -35.31 1.31
C GLN A 119 6.98 -35.73 2.53
N LYS A 120 7.09 -34.86 3.53
CA LYS A 120 7.78 -35.13 4.79
C LYS A 120 6.93 -35.91 5.82
N GLY A 121 5.68 -36.19 5.54
CA GLY A 121 4.78 -36.94 6.44
C GLY A 121 4.39 -36.17 7.71
N PHE A 122 4.49 -34.85 7.71
CA PHE A 122 4.10 -34.01 8.87
C PHE A 122 2.56 -33.93 9.03
N VAL A 123 1.82 -34.24 7.97
CA VAL A 123 0.35 -34.23 7.93
C VAL A 123 -0.14 -35.55 7.35
N ALA A 124 -1.17 -36.13 7.93
CA ALA A 124 -1.78 -37.36 7.41
C ALA A 124 -2.51 -37.11 6.08
N ASP A 125 -2.41 -38.06 5.14
CA ASP A 125 -2.95 -37.96 3.77
C ASP A 125 -4.45 -37.60 3.67
N GLY A 126 -5.24 -37.94 4.67
CA GLY A 126 -6.69 -37.67 4.66
C GLY A 126 -7.13 -36.24 5.01
N VAL A 127 -6.21 -35.39 5.52
CA VAL A 127 -6.55 -34.01 5.92
C VAL A 127 -6.58 -33.06 4.71
N ILE A 128 -6.06 -33.46 3.57
CA ILE A 128 -5.71 -32.59 2.45
C ILE A 128 -6.57 -32.83 1.20
N GLU A 129 -7.38 -33.89 1.13
CA GLU A 129 -8.20 -34.18 -0.06
C GLU A 129 -9.35 -33.18 -0.33
N ALA A 130 -9.70 -32.34 0.65
CA ALA A 130 -10.85 -31.44 0.54
C ALA A 130 -10.63 -30.17 -0.30
N GLU A 131 -9.42 -29.92 -0.83
CA GLU A 131 -9.09 -28.61 -1.46
C GLU A 131 -8.43 -28.73 -2.84
N LYS A 132 -9.02 -29.51 -3.73
CA LYS A 132 -8.84 -29.31 -5.19
C LYS A 132 -9.67 -28.12 -5.70
N GLU A 133 -10.01 -27.17 -4.85
CA GLU A 133 -10.71 -25.97 -5.27
C GLU A 133 -9.74 -24.98 -5.90
N SER A 134 -10.13 -24.55 -7.05
CA SER A 134 -9.41 -23.83 -8.08
C SER A 134 -8.52 -22.69 -7.54
N VAL A 135 -7.28 -22.64 -8.01
CA VAL A 135 -6.37 -21.46 -7.91
C VAL A 135 -7.11 -20.14 -8.19
N LEU A 136 -8.06 -20.18 -9.12
CA LEU A 136 -8.91 -19.03 -9.45
C LEU A 136 -9.79 -18.59 -8.27
N ARG A 137 -10.34 -19.52 -7.49
CA ARG A 137 -11.16 -19.17 -6.32
C ARG A 137 -10.32 -18.53 -5.23
N ASP A 138 -9.10 -19.01 -5.00
CA ASP A 138 -8.18 -18.42 -4.01
C ASP A 138 -7.76 -17.01 -4.45
N ILE A 139 -7.38 -16.84 -5.72
CA ILE A 139 -7.06 -15.52 -6.29
C ILE A 139 -8.26 -14.57 -6.15
N LEU A 140 -9.47 -15.03 -6.47
CA LEU A 140 -10.67 -14.18 -6.36
C LEU A 140 -11.02 -13.85 -4.91
N SER A 141 -10.85 -14.80 -3.98
CA SER A 141 -11.09 -14.57 -2.56
C SER A 141 -10.10 -13.57 -1.95
N ASP A 142 -8.82 -13.70 -2.32
CA ASP A 142 -7.76 -12.80 -1.89
C ASP A 142 -7.94 -11.39 -2.48
N LEU A 143 -8.29 -11.32 -3.76
CA LEU A 143 -8.64 -10.06 -4.41
C LEU A 143 -9.84 -9.40 -3.74
N GLY A 144 -10.88 -10.17 -3.43
CA GLY A 144 -12.07 -9.66 -2.72
C GLY A 144 -11.72 -9.10 -1.35
N ARG A 145 -10.94 -9.82 -0.56
CA ARG A 145 -10.47 -9.38 0.77
C ARG A 145 -9.61 -8.12 0.67
N ASN A 146 -8.66 -8.10 -0.25
CA ASN A 146 -7.77 -6.96 -0.46
C ASN A 146 -8.54 -5.74 -0.97
N LEU A 147 -9.54 -5.93 -1.84
CA LEU A 147 -10.40 -4.84 -2.33
C LEU A 147 -11.24 -4.25 -1.19
N ILE A 148 -11.88 -5.08 -0.36
CA ILE A 148 -12.65 -4.60 0.80
C ILE A 148 -11.74 -3.81 1.73
N ARG A 149 -10.57 -4.35 2.05
CA ARG A 149 -9.60 -3.67 2.91
C ARG A 149 -9.12 -2.33 2.34
N HIS A 150 -8.91 -2.27 1.04
CA HIS A 150 -8.53 -1.05 0.33
C HIS A 150 -9.64 0.01 0.36
N LEU A 151 -10.88 -0.41 0.19
CA LEU A 151 -12.06 0.47 0.31
C LEU A 151 -12.28 0.97 1.74
N GLU A 152 -12.04 0.14 2.76
CA GLU A 152 -12.09 0.57 4.16
C GLU A 152 -11.06 1.67 4.44
N LEU A 153 -9.80 1.47 4.02
CA LEU A 153 -8.73 2.44 4.18
C LEU A 153 -9.07 3.78 3.51
N THR A 154 -9.40 3.73 2.23
CA THR A 154 -9.67 4.92 1.43
C THR A 154 -10.99 5.59 1.79
N GLY A 155 -12.03 4.81 2.07
CA GLY A 155 -13.34 5.30 2.46
C GLY A 155 -13.33 6.04 3.80
N LEU A 156 -12.69 5.48 4.82
CA LEU A 156 -12.55 6.15 6.12
C LEU A 156 -11.69 7.41 6.03
N ALA A 157 -10.55 7.34 5.32
CA ALA A 157 -9.69 8.49 5.12
C ALA A 157 -10.43 9.63 4.39
N LEU A 158 -11.19 9.32 3.34
CA LEU A 158 -11.97 10.28 2.58
C LEU A 158 -13.14 10.84 3.40
N PHE A 159 -13.82 10.02 4.19
CA PHE A 159 -14.90 10.45 5.07
C PHE A 159 -14.40 11.49 6.07
N PHE A 160 -13.35 11.18 6.83
CA PHE A 160 -12.78 12.13 7.78
C PHE A 160 -12.14 13.33 7.08
N GLY A 161 -11.47 13.13 5.95
CA GLY A 161 -10.89 14.21 5.14
C GLY A 161 -11.95 15.20 4.64
N THR A 162 -13.09 14.68 4.17
CA THR A 162 -14.21 15.52 3.74
C THR A 162 -14.84 16.26 4.92
N PHE A 163 -15.11 15.56 6.01
CA PHE A 163 -15.74 16.15 7.19
C PHE A 163 -14.85 17.27 7.79
N PHE A 164 -13.61 16.99 8.09
CA PHE A 164 -12.71 17.98 8.68
C PHE A 164 -12.27 19.04 7.67
N GLY A 165 -12.01 18.65 6.41
CA GLY A 165 -11.65 19.59 5.35
C GLY A 165 -12.72 20.63 5.09
N LEU A 166 -14.00 20.22 5.03
CA LEU A 166 -15.14 21.16 4.92
C LEU A 166 -15.27 22.02 6.17
N ALA A 167 -15.23 21.42 7.37
CA ALA A 167 -15.35 22.16 8.62
C ALA A 167 -14.26 23.24 8.76
N ILE A 168 -13.00 22.88 8.49
CA ILE A 168 -11.88 23.83 8.51
C ILE A 168 -12.07 24.93 7.47
N SER A 169 -12.50 24.59 6.25
CA SER A 169 -12.71 25.56 5.18
C SER A 169 -13.85 26.54 5.50
N LEU A 170 -14.96 26.05 6.05
CA LEU A 170 -16.09 26.88 6.46
C LEU A 170 -15.73 27.81 7.63
N PHE A 171 -14.83 27.39 8.50
CA PHE A 171 -14.33 28.24 9.58
C PHE A 171 -13.35 29.31 9.10
N ALA A 172 -12.56 29.00 8.07
CA ALA A 172 -11.45 29.83 7.61
C ALA A 172 -11.78 30.79 6.47
N TYR A 173 -12.84 30.53 5.64
CA TYR A 173 -13.05 31.19 4.36
C TYR A 173 -13.17 32.73 4.44
N ASP A 174 -13.73 33.29 5.51
CA ASP A 174 -13.92 34.72 5.73
C ASP A 174 -12.72 35.41 6.40
N LYS A 175 -11.68 34.65 6.74
CA LYS A 175 -10.48 35.09 7.49
C LYS A 175 -9.23 34.84 6.65
N ALA A 176 -8.86 35.80 5.78
CA ALA A 176 -7.76 35.63 4.82
C ALA A 176 -6.43 35.16 5.46
N GLY A 177 -6.10 35.59 6.68
CA GLY A 177 -4.92 35.14 7.41
C GLY A 177 -5.00 33.67 7.78
N ILE A 178 -6.15 33.21 8.30
CA ILE A 178 -6.38 31.81 8.69
C ILE A 178 -6.39 30.90 7.45
N SER A 179 -7.07 31.33 6.38
CA SER A 179 -7.10 30.59 5.11
C SER A 179 -5.68 30.34 4.57
N LYS A 180 -4.80 31.36 4.60
CA LYS A 180 -3.40 31.21 4.18
C LYS A 180 -2.64 30.21 5.06
N ILE A 181 -2.78 30.27 6.38
CA ILE A 181 -2.13 29.35 7.30
C ILE A 181 -2.61 27.91 7.05
N VAL A 182 -3.92 27.71 6.95
CA VAL A 182 -4.51 26.38 6.70
C VAL A 182 -4.02 25.80 5.38
N LEU A 183 -4.02 26.57 4.30
CA LEU A 183 -3.52 26.13 3.00
C LEU A 183 -2.03 25.81 3.04
N SER A 184 -1.22 26.61 3.76
CA SER A 184 0.20 26.37 3.91
C SER A 184 0.48 25.10 4.71
N LEU A 185 -0.25 24.87 5.80
CA LEU A 185 -0.11 23.64 6.59
C LEU A 185 -0.51 22.39 5.81
N CYS A 186 -1.66 22.42 5.13
CA CYS A 186 -2.08 21.31 4.28
C CYS A 186 -1.10 21.09 3.12
N GLY A 187 -0.56 22.17 2.53
CA GLY A 187 0.45 22.10 1.48
C GLY A 187 1.75 21.45 2.00
N LEU A 188 2.20 21.85 3.18
CA LEU A 188 3.39 21.28 3.82
C LEU A 188 3.23 19.77 4.03
N LEU A 189 2.08 19.31 4.50
CA LEU A 189 1.80 17.88 4.68
C LEU A 189 1.96 17.10 3.36
N GLN A 190 1.55 17.66 2.23
CA GLN A 190 1.71 16.99 0.92
C GLN A 190 3.13 17.04 0.35
N THR A 191 4.01 17.87 0.88
CA THR A 191 5.43 17.84 0.48
C THR A 191 6.20 16.67 1.11
N ILE A 192 5.68 16.09 2.19
CA ILE A 192 6.26 14.90 2.80
C ILE A 192 6.00 13.72 1.87
N PRO A 193 7.02 12.95 1.43
CA PRO A 193 6.78 11.73 0.65
C PRO A 193 5.82 10.78 1.37
N SER A 194 4.85 10.21 0.65
CA SER A 194 3.79 9.38 1.26
C SER A 194 4.33 8.22 2.08
N LEU A 195 5.36 7.53 1.60
CA LEU A 195 6.00 6.44 2.33
C LEU A 195 6.68 6.95 3.61
N ALA A 196 7.27 8.16 3.58
CA ALA A 196 7.87 8.75 4.76
C ALA A 196 6.81 9.14 5.80
N LEU A 197 5.66 9.68 5.37
CA LEU A 197 4.56 9.99 6.30
C LEU A 197 4.02 8.73 6.95
N LEU A 198 3.82 7.66 6.18
CA LEU A 198 3.41 6.35 6.71
C LEU A 198 4.42 5.85 7.76
N ALA A 199 5.72 5.94 7.47
CA ALA A 199 6.77 5.53 8.40
C ALA A 199 6.80 6.38 9.69
N ILE A 200 6.56 7.70 9.59
CA ILE A 200 6.48 8.60 10.76
C ILE A 200 5.29 8.26 11.66
N MET A 201 4.21 7.73 11.10
CA MET A 201 3.04 7.33 11.90
C MET A 201 3.28 6.08 12.75
N ILE A 202 4.23 5.21 12.37
CA ILE A 202 4.50 3.94 13.09
C ILE A 202 4.87 4.14 14.56
N PRO A 203 5.85 4.99 14.95
CA PRO A 203 6.21 5.15 16.34
C PRO A 203 5.11 5.79 17.20
N ILE A 204 4.12 6.46 16.59
CA ILE A 204 3.04 7.15 17.29
C ILE A 204 1.81 6.24 17.45
N PHE A 205 1.42 5.53 16.39
CA PHE A 205 0.16 4.78 16.29
C PHE A 205 0.37 3.26 16.10
N GLY A 206 1.61 2.78 16.04
CA GLY A 206 1.92 1.40 15.72
C GLY A 206 1.90 1.12 14.22
N ILE A 207 1.89 -0.17 13.85
CA ILE A 207 1.83 -0.65 12.47
C ILE A 207 0.39 -1.01 12.07
N GLY A 208 0.10 -1.01 10.78
CA GLY A 208 -1.15 -1.53 10.23
C GLY A 208 -2.20 -0.46 9.89
N PHE A 209 -3.46 -0.77 10.16
CA PHE A 209 -4.62 -0.03 9.64
C PHE A 209 -4.72 1.42 10.12
N LEU A 210 -4.63 1.64 11.43
CA LEU A 210 -4.86 2.96 12.01
C LEU A 210 -3.89 4.03 11.51
N PRO A 211 -2.54 3.83 11.56
CA PRO A 211 -1.59 4.80 11.02
C PRO A 211 -1.78 5.06 9.52
N ALA A 212 -2.18 4.03 8.75
CA ALA A 212 -2.47 4.19 7.34
C ALA A 212 -3.67 5.10 7.09
N VAL A 213 -4.79 4.88 7.78
CA VAL A 213 -5.99 5.74 7.67
C VAL A 213 -5.66 7.19 8.04
N ILE A 214 -4.88 7.42 9.10
CA ILE A 214 -4.47 8.78 9.52
C ILE A 214 -3.62 9.45 8.45
N ALA A 215 -2.63 8.76 7.89
CA ALA A 215 -1.79 9.31 6.83
C ALA A 215 -2.60 9.65 5.57
N LEU A 216 -3.47 8.75 5.12
CA LEU A 216 -4.34 8.96 3.97
C LEU A 216 -5.33 10.12 4.21
N PHE A 217 -5.88 10.23 5.42
CA PHE A 217 -6.71 11.35 5.84
C PHE A 217 -5.97 12.68 5.71
N LEU A 218 -4.74 12.77 6.23
CA LEU A 218 -3.92 13.99 6.14
C LEU A 218 -3.65 14.38 4.68
N TYR A 219 -3.37 13.42 3.79
CA TYR A 219 -3.19 13.69 2.36
C TYR A 219 -4.46 14.15 1.67
N SER A 220 -5.62 13.70 2.09
CA SER A 220 -6.91 14.09 1.51
C SER A 220 -7.31 15.54 1.83
N LEU A 221 -6.73 16.14 2.89
CA LEU A 221 -7.11 17.47 3.34
C LEU A 221 -6.83 18.56 2.32
N LEU A 222 -5.64 18.59 1.71
CA LEU A 222 -5.26 19.71 0.83
C LEU A 222 -6.17 19.87 -0.38
N PRO A 223 -6.48 18.85 -1.20
CA PRO A 223 -7.37 19.02 -2.35
C PRO A 223 -8.77 19.45 -1.92
N ILE A 224 -9.30 18.93 -0.81
CA ILE A 224 -10.62 19.30 -0.30
C ILE A 224 -10.62 20.75 0.20
N VAL A 225 -9.68 21.10 1.07
CA VAL A 225 -9.59 22.45 1.65
C VAL A 225 -9.31 23.49 0.57
N ARG A 226 -8.37 23.24 -0.34
CA ARG A 226 -8.01 24.18 -1.41
C ARG A 226 -9.20 24.46 -2.31
N ASN A 227 -9.89 23.43 -2.82
CA ASN A 227 -11.03 23.61 -3.70
C ASN A 227 -12.20 24.30 -2.98
N THR A 228 -12.46 23.93 -1.74
CA THR A 228 -13.54 24.53 -0.94
C THR A 228 -13.26 26.01 -0.64
N LEU A 229 -12.06 26.34 -0.15
CA LEU A 229 -11.70 27.74 0.12
C LEU A 229 -11.70 28.58 -1.14
N THR A 230 -11.10 28.09 -2.24
CA THR A 230 -11.11 28.81 -3.51
C THR A 230 -12.56 29.08 -3.95
N ALA A 231 -13.43 28.07 -3.97
CA ALA A 231 -14.81 28.24 -4.38
C ALA A 231 -15.60 29.24 -3.53
N LEU A 232 -15.42 29.19 -2.20
CA LEU A 232 -16.11 30.10 -1.29
C LEU A 232 -15.60 31.56 -1.39
N THR A 233 -14.34 31.77 -1.74
CA THR A 233 -13.72 33.11 -1.82
C THR A 233 -13.81 33.74 -3.21
N THR A 234 -14.10 32.97 -4.26
CA THR A 234 -14.24 33.46 -5.65
C THR A 234 -15.69 33.65 -6.11
N ILE A 235 -16.64 33.53 -5.17
CA ILE A 235 -18.07 33.85 -5.48
C ILE A 235 -18.16 35.31 -5.87
N ASP A 236 -18.96 35.58 -6.95
CA ASP A 236 -19.19 36.93 -7.44
C ASP A 236 -19.68 37.86 -6.31
N PRO A 237 -18.96 38.95 -6.03
CA PRO A 237 -19.32 39.92 -5.00
C PRO A 237 -20.75 40.52 -5.22
N VAL A 238 -21.23 40.59 -6.45
CA VAL A 238 -22.57 41.05 -6.75
C VAL A 238 -23.63 40.15 -6.12
N LEU A 239 -23.44 38.81 -6.20
CA LEU A 239 -24.39 37.87 -5.60
C LEU A 239 -24.38 37.96 -4.06
N VAL A 240 -23.24 38.24 -3.46
CA VAL A 240 -23.14 38.48 -2.03
C VAL A 240 -23.85 39.76 -1.65
N SER A 241 -23.63 40.85 -2.40
CA SER A 241 -24.30 42.16 -2.18
C SER A 241 -25.80 42.05 -2.33
N VAL A 242 -26.31 41.35 -3.33
CA VAL A 242 -27.74 41.07 -3.51
C VAL A 242 -28.31 40.32 -2.30
N SER A 243 -27.60 39.33 -1.81
CA SER A 243 -28.07 38.59 -0.63
C SER A 243 -28.08 39.43 0.65
N ASP A 244 -27.14 40.40 0.80
CA ASP A 244 -27.16 41.38 1.88
C ASP A 244 -28.35 42.34 1.72
N ALA A 245 -28.63 42.83 0.52
CA ALA A 245 -29.78 43.71 0.24
C ALA A 245 -31.13 43.04 0.50
N LEU A 246 -31.21 41.70 0.33
CA LEU A 246 -32.39 40.91 0.68
C LEU A 246 -32.52 40.63 2.18
N GLY A 247 -31.62 41.15 3.01
CA GLY A 247 -31.63 40.99 4.47
C GLY A 247 -31.25 39.57 4.94
N MET A 248 -30.54 38.79 4.13
CA MET A 248 -30.12 37.44 4.51
C MET A 248 -29.06 37.49 5.64
N THR A 249 -29.28 36.65 6.67
CA THR A 249 -28.27 36.43 7.68
C THR A 249 -27.04 35.67 7.08
N LYS A 250 -25.86 35.77 7.73
CA LYS A 250 -24.64 35.06 7.26
C LYS A 250 -24.85 33.57 7.09
N TRP A 251 -25.67 32.95 7.93
CA TRP A 251 -26.04 31.55 7.80
C TRP A 251 -26.92 31.26 6.59
N GLN A 252 -27.91 32.12 6.33
CA GLN A 252 -28.75 32.02 5.12
C GLN A 252 -27.93 32.22 3.85
N GLN A 253 -27.02 33.21 3.82
CA GLN A 253 -26.09 33.40 2.69
C GLN A 253 -25.24 32.15 2.46
N MET A 254 -24.66 31.57 3.54
CA MET A 254 -23.87 30.36 3.45
C MET A 254 -24.69 29.21 2.86
N ARG A 255 -25.85 28.92 3.45
CA ARG A 255 -26.67 27.76 3.06
C ARG A 255 -27.35 27.89 1.71
N LEU A 256 -27.83 29.08 1.36
CA LEU A 256 -28.69 29.30 0.17
C LEU A 256 -27.92 29.85 -1.04
N VAL A 257 -26.75 30.46 -0.82
CA VAL A 257 -25.98 31.12 -1.90
C VAL A 257 -24.58 30.46 -2.01
N LYS A 258 -23.77 30.57 -0.95
CA LYS A 258 -22.34 30.21 -1.05
C LYS A 258 -22.11 28.72 -1.23
N LEU A 259 -22.69 27.88 -0.40
CA LEU A 259 -22.52 26.42 -0.49
C LEU A 259 -23.08 25.85 -1.81
N PRO A 260 -24.28 26.19 -2.24
CA PRO A 260 -24.79 25.74 -3.54
C PRO A 260 -23.90 26.11 -4.72
N LEU A 261 -23.42 27.35 -4.77
CA LEU A 261 -22.54 27.82 -5.85
C LEU A 261 -21.14 27.18 -5.79
N SER A 262 -20.67 26.89 -4.61
CA SER A 262 -19.37 26.24 -4.39
C SER A 262 -19.41 24.71 -4.55
N ALA A 263 -20.60 24.10 -4.54
CA ALA A 263 -20.75 22.64 -4.51
C ALA A 263 -19.98 21.91 -5.65
N PRO A 264 -20.02 22.36 -6.93
CA PRO A 264 -19.27 21.68 -7.97
C PRO A 264 -17.76 21.61 -7.68
N ALA A 265 -17.16 22.71 -7.21
CA ALA A 265 -15.73 22.75 -6.89
C ALA A 265 -15.40 21.95 -5.61
N ILE A 266 -16.32 21.91 -4.63
CA ILE A 266 -16.19 21.05 -3.46
C ILE A 266 -16.15 19.57 -3.90
N PHE A 267 -17.08 19.16 -4.77
CA PHE A 267 -17.09 17.80 -5.31
C PHE A 267 -15.83 17.48 -6.12
N ALA A 268 -15.32 18.43 -6.90
CA ALA A 268 -14.03 18.28 -7.60
C ALA A 268 -12.87 18.06 -6.63
N GLY A 269 -12.84 18.77 -5.49
CA GLY A 269 -11.85 18.58 -4.43
C GLY A 269 -11.94 17.19 -3.79
N ILE A 270 -13.15 16.72 -3.48
CA ILE A 270 -13.39 15.38 -2.92
C ILE A 270 -13.00 14.29 -3.93
N ARG A 271 -13.34 14.45 -5.22
CA ARG A 271 -12.91 13.55 -6.30
C ARG A 271 -11.39 13.42 -6.36
N THR A 272 -10.70 14.55 -6.40
CA THR A 272 -9.23 14.56 -6.42
C THR A 272 -8.65 13.86 -5.20
N ALA A 273 -9.19 14.12 -4.01
CA ALA A 273 -8.78 13.45 -2.77
C ALA A 273 -9.00 11.93 -2.83
N ALA A 274 -10.16 11.50 -3.35
CA ALA A 274 -10.50 10.08 -3.48
C ALA A 274 -9.52 9.33 -4.39
N VAL A 275 -9.23 9.88 -5.58
CA VAL A 275 -8.30 9.27 -6.54
C VAL A 275 -6.86 9.21 -5.97
N ILE A 276 -6.39 10.29 -5.36
CA ILE A 276 -5.09 10.32 -4.68
C ILE A 276 -5.05 9.28 -3.56
N SER A 277 -6.09 9.18 -2.74
CA SER A 277 -6.15 8.22 -1.63
C SER A 277 -6.08 6.77 -2.11
N ILE A 278 -6.75 6.41 -3.22
CA ILE A 278 -6.68 5.06 -3.79
C ILE A 278 -5.25 4.73 -4.23
N GLY A 279 -4.59 5.62 -4.96
CA GLY A 279 -3.20 5.40 -5.35
C GLY A 279 -2.26 5.30 -4.16
N THR A 280 -2.39 6.21 -3.17
CA THR A 280 -1.51 6.23 -2.00
C THR A 280 -1.78 5.05 -1.05
N ALA A 281 -3.01 4.53 -0.98
CA ALA A 281 -3.35 3.39 -0.14
C ALA A 281 -2.64 2.10 -0.56
N THR A 282 -2.13 1.98 -1.79
CA THR A 282 -1.28 0.84 -2.17
C THR A 282 0.03 0.82 -1.38
N LEU A 283 0.55 2.00 -0.99
CA LEU A 283 1.75 2.11 -0.17
C LEU A 283 1.51 1.73 1.31
N ALA A 284 0.26 1.74 1.76
CA ALA A 284 -0.07 1.35 3.13
C ALA A 284 0.24 -0.13 3.44
N ALA A 285 0.36 -0.97 2.41
CA ALA A 285 0.82 -2.35 2.53
C ALA A 285 2.24 -2.46 3.12
N PHE A 286 3.14 -1.50 2.85
CA PHE A 286 4.49 -1.48 3.42
C PHE A 286 4.51 -1.39 4.95
N ILE A 287 3.45 -0.90 5.55
CA ILE A 287 3.29 -0.84 7.01
C ILE A 287 2.28 -1.87 7.54
N GLY A 288 1.95 -2.89 6.75
CA GLY A 288 1.06 -3.99 7.13
C GLY A 288 -0.42 -3.59 7.23
N ALA A 289 -0.86 -2.54 6.56
CA ALA A 289 -2.26 -2.13 6.57
C ALA A 289 -3.17 -2.99 5.69
N GLY A 290 -2.58 -3.74 4.77
CA GLY A 290 -3.33 -4.55 3.81
C GLY A 290 -3.82 -3.78 2.58
N GLY A 291 -4.73 -4.37 1.85
CA GLY A 291 -5.35 -3.80 0.67
C GLY A 291 -4.72 -4.24 -0.64
N LEU A 292 -5.09 -3.58 -1.75
CA LEU A 292 -4.59 -3.91 -3.09
C LEU A 292 -3.07 -3.70 -3.24
N GLY A 293 -2.42 -3.07 -2.26
CA GLY A 293 -0.97 -2.94 -2.20
C GLY A 293 -0.24 -4.22 -1.77
N ASP A 294 -0.90 -5.12 -1.02
CA ASP A 294 -0.25 -6.35 -0.52
C ASP A 294 0.38 -7.19 -1.63
N PRO A 295 -0.36 -7.59 -2.69
CA PRO A 295 0.25 -8.35 -3.77
C PRO A 295 1.33 -7.56 -4.54
N ILE A 296 1.27 -6.22 -4.56
CA ILE A 296 2.31 -5.38 -5.17
C ILE A 296 3.60 -5.50 -4.34
N VAL A 297 3.52 -5.33 -3.02
CA VAL A 297 4.70 -5.38 -2.13
C VAL A 297 5.32 -6.77 -2.13
N VAL A 298 4.49 -7.82 -2.06
CA VAL A 298 4.96 -9.20 -2.14
C VAL A 298 5.60 -9.47 -3.50
N GLY A 299 4.96 -9.07 -4.60
CA GLY A 299 5.47 -9.24 -5.95
C GLY A 299 6.79 -8.50 -6.20
N LEU A 300 6.96 -7.30 -5.61
CA LEU A 300 8.24 -6.57 -5.65
C LEU A 300 9.34 -7.35 -4.91
N SER A 301 9.03 -7.86 -3.73
CA SER A 301 9.99 -8.61 -2.91
C SER A 301 10.43 -9.92 -3.58
N LEU A 302 9.56 -10.52 -4.41
CA LEU A 302 9.77 -11.78 -5.10
C LEU A 302 10.14 -11.61 -6.58
N SER A 303 10.22 -10.37 -7.08
CA SER A 303 10.36 -10.07 -8.51
C SER A 303 9.30 -10.77 -9.39
N ASP A 304 8.09 -11.00 -8.82
CA ASP A 304 6.98 -11.63 -9.52
C ASP A 304 6.04 -10.58 -10.13
N MET A 305 6.15 -10.41 -11.45
CA MET A 305 5.31 -9.47 -12.20
C MET A 305 3.82 -9.83 -12.14
N ASN A 306 3.46 -11.12 -12.03
CA ASN A 306 2.06 -11.51 -11.98
C ASN A 306 1.41 -11.07 -10.66
N LEU A 307 2.12 -11.19 -9.54
CA LEU A 307 1.66 -10.68 -8.25
C LEU A 307 1.55 -9.16 -8.25
N ILE A 308 2.53 -8.45 -8.82
CA ILE A 308 2.46 -6.99 -8.97
C ILE A 308 1.19 -6.59 -9.73
N LEU A 309 0.91 -7.25 -10.87
CA LEU A 309 -0.25 -6.96 -11.70
C LEU A 309 -1.57 -7.30 -11.01
N GLN A 310 -1.62 -8.34 -10.17
CA GLN A 310 -2.81 -8.71 -9.38
C GLN A 310 -3.24 -7.60 -8.41
N GLY A 311 -2.32 -6.76 -7.95
CA GLY A 311 -2.65 -5.60 -7.14
C GLY A 311 -2.81 -4.31 -7.96
N ALA A 312 -1.88 -4.06 -8.88
CA ALA A 312 -1.81 -2.82 -9.64
C ALA A 312 -3.00 -2.61 -10.58
N ILE A 313 -3.43 -3.66 -11.31
CA ILE A 313 -4.57 -3.56 -12.24
C ILE A 313 -5.88 -3.25 -11.48
N PRO A 314 -6.27 -4.00 -10.43
CA PRO A 314 -7.47 -3.66 -9.67
C PRO A 314 -7.41 -2.28 -9.02
N ALA A 315 -6.26 -1.84 -8.51
CA ALA A 315 -6.11 -0.51 -7.93
C ALA A 315 -6.30 0.59 -8.99
N ALA A 316 -5.73 0.44 -10.18
CA ALA A 316 -5.93 1.36 -11.29
C ALA A 316 -7.39 1.39 -11.77
N LEU A 317 -8.03 0.24 -11.90
CA LEU A 317 -9.45 0.14 -12.26
C LEU A 317 -10.35 0.80 -11.20
N LEU A 318 -10.05 0.61 -9.91
CA LEU A 318 -10.77 1.25 -8.82
C LEU A 318 -10.62 2.78 -8.89
N ALA A 319 -9.41 3.29 -9.16
CA ALA A 319 -9.16 4.72 -9.31
C ALA A 319 -9.96 5.30 -10.50
N LEU A 320 -9.95 4.63 -11.66
CA LEU A 320 -10.72 5.02 -12.84
C LEU A 320 -12.23 5.00 -12.59
N LEU A 321 -12.73 3.95 -11.92
CA LEU A 321 -14.15 3.86 -11.55
C LEU A 321 -14.56 4.99 -10.60
N THR A 322 -13.70 5.27 -9.62
CA THR A 322 -13.92 6.37 -8.66
C THR A 322 -13.95 7.72 -9.37
N GLU A 323 -12.97 7.99 -10.25
CA GLU A 323 -12.93 9.19 -11.08
C GLU A 323 -14.22 9.35 -11.89
N TYR A 324 -14.69 8.28 -12.54
CA TYR A 324 -15.92 8.27 -13.32
C TYR A 324 -17.16 8.53 -12.45
N CYS A 325 -17.30 7.85 -11.32
CA CYS A 325 -18.45 7.99 -10.42
C CYS A 325 -18.55 9.41 -9.83
N PHE A 326 -17.43 9.94 -9.33
CA PHE A 326 -17.39 11.30 -8.80
C PHE A 326 -17.57 12.35 -9.90
N GLY A 327 -17.04 12.14 -11.12
CA GLY A 327 -17.27 13.02 -12.27
C GLY A 327 -18.75 13.10 -12.66
N LYS A 328 -19.48 11.97 -12.62
CA LYS A 328 -20.93 11.95 -12.82
C LYS A 328 -21.69 12.70 -11.72
N ALA A 329 -21.29 12.48 -10.44
CA ALA A 329 -21.89 13.18 -9.31
C ALA A 329 -21.67 14.70 -9.41
N GLU A 330 -20.45 15.14 -9.72
CA GLU A 330 -20.10 16.55 -9.95
C GLU A 330 -20.93 17.16 -11.08
N SER A 331 -21.06 16.45 -12.23
CA SER A 331 -21.87 16.90 -13.37
C SER A 331 -23.35 17.04 -13.00
N ALA A 332 -23.89 16.11 -12.21
CA ALA A 332 -25.28 16.15 -11.74
C ALA A 332 -25.53 17.35 -10.81
N VAL A 333 -24.56 17.63 -9.91
CA VAL A 333 -24.61 18.82 -9.05
C VAL A 333 -24.49 20.09 -9.88
N SER A 334 -23.52 20.18 -10.79
CA SER A 334 -23.32 21.35 -11.66
C SER A 334 -24.54 21.65 -12.54
N SER A 335 -25.15 20.62 -13.13
CA SER A 335 -26.34 20.81 -14.02
C SER A 335 -27.56 21.35 -13.27
N ARG A 336 -27.69 21.02 -11.97
CA ARG A 336 -28.80 21.51 -11.14
C ARG A 336 -28.71 23.02 -10.88
N TYR A 337 -27.51 23.55 -10.79
CA TYR A 337 -27.25 24.95 -10.49
C TYR A 337 -27.07 25.83 -11.76
N ARG A 338 -26.63 25.24 -12.90
CA ARG A 338 -26.50 25.95 -14.18
C ARG A 338 -27.89 26.33 -14.81
N LYS A 339 -28.97 25.64 -14.41
CA LYS A 339 -30.31 25.95 -14.89
C LYS A 339 -30.94 27.17 -14.23
N VAL A 340 -30.28 27.83 -13.29
CA VAL A 340 -30.75 28.98 -12.53
C VAL A 340 -30.03 30.27 -12.95
N SER A 341 -29.01 30.16 -13.78
CA SER A 341 -28.31 31.27 -14.46
C SER A 341 -28.75 31.32 -15.94
#